data_c88a55013cd8f7199a48ab2a057b3af0
#
_entry.id   c88a55013cd8f7199a48ab2a057b3af0
#
_cell.length_a   1.000
_cell.length_b   1.000
_cell.length_c   1.000
_cell.angle_alpha   90.00
_cell.angle_beta   90.00
_cell.angle_gamma   90.00
#
_symmetry.space_group_name_H-M   'P 1'
#
loop_
_entity.id
_entity.type
_entity.pdbx_description
1 polymer ?
#
loop_
_entity_poly.entity_id
_entity_poly.type
_entity_poly.pdbx_seq_one_letter_code
_entity_poly.pdbx_strand_id
1 'polypeptide(L)'
;MKYKLIKHIVLNIFFLLIFQLSFADNLILPKKKPLISKQELNESKIKNILIPKNKPNKLKKIVNKIKKKEEKEKVSKINGIILPKNKPLIVRKQSTRVTKKSNFYSDRDFEYAKQAIQFMEKSNWRDALKVSKKARAKSIHNFIQWKHLLTTGNQANFYNYKAFIENNSDYPRINRIKYLAEHKISLKSQSPKKIINWFNTHQPLSGFGKMVLGESLISIGDKSKGINLIKNVFVNADLSRSDLKFYRKKFKKY
;
A
#
# COMPACT_ATOMS: atom_id res chain seq x y z
N MET A 1 -62.22 15.13 12.11
CA MET A 1 -60.90 15.45 11.60
C MET A 1 -59.76 15.27 12.64
N LYS A 2 -59.93 15.62 13.89
CA LYS A 2 -58.89 15.57 14.92
C LYS A 2 -58.29 14.16 15.21
N TYR A 3 -59.09 13.10 15.15
CA TYR A 3 -58.59 11.73 15.42
C TYR A 3 -57.64 11.14 14.36
N LYS A 4 -57.76 11.56 13.09
CA LYS A 4 -56.82 11.12 12.04
C LYS A 4 -55.43 11.75 12.22
N LEU A 5 -55.37 13.00 12.65
CA LEU A 5 -54.10 13.71 12.92
C LEU A 5 -53.34 13.13 14.06
N ILE A 6 -54.02 12.78 15.17
CA ILE A 6 -53.42 12.16 16.36
C ILE A 6 -52.85 10.78 16.02
N LYS A 7 -53.55 9.99 15.19
CA LYS A 7 -53.07 8.65 14.77
C LYS A 7 -51.76 8.72 13.95
N HIS A 8 -51.63 9.72 13.11
CA HIS A 8 -50.38 9.93 12.33
C HIS A 8 -49.22 10.45 13.19
N ILE A 9 -49.51 11.28 14.19
CA ILE A 9 -48.49 11.78 15.14
C ILE A 9 -47.97 10.62 16.01
N VAL A 10 -48.86 9.79 16.56
CA VAL A 10 -48.47 8.62 17.36
C VAL A 10 -47.71 7.59 16.54
N LEU A 11 -48.08 7.35 15.29
CA LEU A 11 -47.37 6.44 14.40
C LEU A 11 -45.95 6.94 14.04
N ASN A 12 -45.78 8.25 13.83
CA ASN A 12 -44.45 8.83 13.57
C ASN A 12 -43.56 8.80 14.82
N ILE A 13 -44.09 9.05 16.01
CA ILE A 13 -43.32 8.95 17.25
C ILE A 13 -42.91 7.50 17.53
N PHE A 14 -43.77 6.53 17.24
CA PHE A 14 -43.45 5.11 17.36
C PHE A 14 -42.38 4.66 16.39
N PHE A 15 -42.39 5.18 15.14
CA PHE A 15 -41.34 4.91 14.13
C PHE A 15 -39.99 5.55 14.50
N LEU A 16 -39.98 6.73 15.11
CA LEU A 16 -38.78 7.40 15.62
C LEU A 16 -38.15 6.65 16.79
N LEU A 17 -38.97 6.06 17.69
CA LEU A 17 -38.50 5.25 18.82
C LEU A 17 -37.87 3.91 18.37
N ILE A 18 -38.40 3.27 17.31
CA ILE A 18 -37.84 2.01 16.80
C ILE A 18 -36.49 2.28 16.09
N PHE A 19 -36.31 3.44 15.48
CA PHE A 19 -35.05 3.77 14.79
C PHE A 19 -33.87 4.03 15.76
N GLN A 20 -34.15 4.31 17.03
CA GLN A 20 -33.10 4.52 18.04
C GLN A 20 -32.57 3.23 18.67
N LEU A 21 -33.23 2.08 18.47
CA LEU A 21 -32.83 0.79 19.06
C LEU A 21 -31.88 -0.03 18.16
N SER A 22 -31.52 0.45 16.96
CA SER A 22 -30.73 -0.33 16.00
C SER A 22 -29.26 0.09 15.85
N PHE A 23 -28.73 1.00 16.68
CA PHE A 23 -27.36 1.49 16.56
C PHE A 23 -26.47 1.26 17.78
N ALA A 24 -26.75 0.28 18.58
CA ALA A 24 -25.87 -0.03 19.69
C ALA A 24 -25.59 -1.53 19.75
N ASP A 25 -24.68 -2.06 18.91
CA ASP A 25 -23.93 -3.27 19.24
C ASP A 25 -23.09 -3.70 18.05
N ASN A 26 -21.93 -3.07 17.88
CA ASN A 26 -20.76 -3.66 17.22
C ASN A 26 -19.55 -2.72 17.27
N LEU A 27 -19.35 -2.03 18.39
CA LEU A 27 -18.05 -1.43 18.69
C LEU A 27 -17.13 -2.55 19.21
N ILE A 28 -16.41 -3.21 18.32
CA ILE A 28 -15.29 -4.06 18.69
C ILE A 28 -14.19 -3.15 19.23
N LEU A 29 -14.21 -2.90 20.53
CA LEU A 29 -13.11 -2.24 21.23
C LEU A 29 -11.90 -3.20 21.22
N PRO A 30 -10.72 -2.75 20.77
CA PRO A 30 -9.53 -3.58 20.86
C PRO A 30 -9.25 -3.89 22.33
N LYS A 31 -9.27 -5.18 22.72
CA LYS A 31 -8.86 -5.63 24.04
C LYS A 31 -7.42 -5.19 24.28
N LYS A 32 -7.17 -4.45 25.37
CA LYS A 32 -5.82 -4.12 25.81
C LYS A 32 -5.04 -5.42 25.96
N LYS A 33 -3.84 -5.50 25.37
CA LYS A 33 -2.89 -6.59 25.64
C LYS A 33 -2.69 -6.69 27.14
N PRO A 34 -2.72 -7.90 27.72
CA PRO A 34 -2.41 -8.08 29.12
C PRO A 34 -0.99 -7.57 29.37
N LEU A 35 -0.84 -6.66 30.33
CA LEU A 35 0.47 -6.26 30.86
C LEU A 35 1.07 -7.50 31.50
N ILE A 36 2.11 -8.05 30.88
CA ILE A 36 2.95 -9.09 31.52
C ILE A 36 3.69 -8.37 32.66
N SER A 37 3.16 -8.50 33.86
CA SER A 37 3.87 -8.09 35.06
C SER A 37 5.13 -8.97 35.16
N LYS A 38 6.28 -8.31 35.33
CA LYS A 38 7.53 -8.99 35.74
C LYS A 38 7.38 -9.48 37.16
N GLN A 39 6.68 -10.58 37.37
CA GLN A 39 6.69 -11.28 38.65
C GLN A 39 7.08 -12.72 38.41
N GLU A 40 8.25 -13.05 38.93
CA GLU A 40 8.72 -14.37 39.36
C GLU A 40 8.68 -15.48 38.32
N LEU A 41 9.68 -15.48 37.44
CA LEU A 41 10.17 -16.69 36.82
C LEU A 41 10.86 -17.53 37.89
N ASN A 42 10.11 -18.44 38.56
CA ASN A 42 10.68 -19.48 39.40
C ASN A 42 11.70 -20.27 38.60
N GLU A 43 12.93 -20.36 39.09
CA GLU A 43 14.07 -21.03 38.47
C GLU A 43 13.88 -22.52 38.16
N SER A 44 12.78 -23.12 38.59
CA SER A 44 12.49 -24.55 38.41
C SER A 44 11.95 -24.94 37.03
N LYS A 45 11.51 -23.97 36.19
CA LYS A 45 10.93 -24.24 34.83
C LYS A 45 11.89 -24.00 33.65
N ILE A 46 13.13 -23.61 33.91
CA ILE A 46 14.11 -23.28 32.85
C ILE A 46 14.81 -24.53 32.27
N LYS A 47 14.59 -25.71 32.82
CA LYS A 47 15.32 -26.94 32.38
C LYS A 47 14.92 -27.51 31.02
N ASN A 48 13.86 -27.02 30.37
CA ASN A 48 13.35 -27.59 29.10
C ASN A 48 13.25 -26.61 27.92
N ILE A 49 13.96 -25.48 27.98
CA ILE A 49 14.05 -24.61 26.80
C ILE A 49 15.20 -25.10 25.94
N LEU A 50 14.90 -25.72 24.80
CA LEU A 50 15.87 -26.07 23.78
C LEU A 50 16.45 -24.79 23.17
N ILE A 51 17.57 -24.33 23.69
CA ILE A 51 18.34 -23.22 23.10
C ILE A 51 18.99 -23.76 21.83
N PRO A 52 18.73 -23.16 20.63
CA PRO A 52 19.41 -23.58 19.42
C PRO A 52 20.91 -23.39 19.56
N LYS A 53 21.67 -24.49 19.54
CA LYS A 53 23.12 -24.43 19.51
C LYS A 53 23.58 -23.79 18.21
N ASN A 54 24.47 -22.81 18.28
CA ASN A 54 25.08 -22.18 17.11
C ASN A 54 25.63 -23.24 16.16
N LYS A 55 25.33 -23.12 14.86
CA LYS A 55 25.89 -24.01 13.84
C LYS A 55 27.41 -24.01 13.91
N PRO A 56 28.06 -25.18 13.98
CA PRO A 56 29.50 -25.22 14.00
C PRO A 56 30.09 -24.66 12.70
N ASN A 57 31.07 -23.77 12.84
CA ASN A 57 31.75 -23.11 11.74
C ASN A 57 32.35 -24.18 10.80
N LYS A 58 31.81 -24.35 9.60
CA LYS A 58 32.19 -25.37 8.61
C LYS A 58 33.67 -25.29 8.18
N LEU A 59 34.29 -24.11 8.29
CA LEU A 59 35.67 -23.88 7.87
C LEU A 59 36.74 -24.56 8.75
N LYS A 60 36.53 -24.67 10.07
CA LYS A 60 37.51 -25.36 10.95
C LYS A 60 37.51 -26.89 10.80
N LYS A 61 36.42 -27.50 10.32
CA LYS A 61 36.36 -28.96 10.09
C LYS A 61 37.06 -29.42 8.81
N ILE A 62 37.23 -28.54 7.83
CA ILE A 62 37.87 -28.90 6.54
C ILE A 62 39.39 -28.99 6.71
N VAL A 63 39.99 -28.06 7.44
CA VAL A 63 41.45 -28.05 7.67
C VAL A 63 41.91 -29.27 8.48
N ASN A 64 41.13 -29.70 9.49
CA ASN A 64 41.49 -30.89 10.29
C ASN A 64 41.24 -32.21 9.54
N LYS A 65 40.43 -32.22 8.48
CA LYS A 65 40.15 -33.40 7.67
C LYS A 65 41.24 -33.64 6.62
N ILE A 66 41.92 -32.57 6.17
CA ILE A 66 43.03 -32.65 5.20
C ILE A 66 44.30 -33.18 5.89
N LYS A 67 44.63 -32.71 7.10
CA LYS A 67 45.79 -33.21 7.86
C LYS A 67 45.67 -34.66 8.30
N LYS A 68 44.44 -35.20 8.46
CA LYS A 68 44.23 -36.60 8.84
C LYS A 68 44.24 -37.56 7.65
N LYS A 69 44.30 -37.07 6.42
CA LYS A 69 44.30 -37.88 5.19
C LYS A 69 45.70 -38.21 4.70
N GLU A 70 46.71 -37.39 5.04
CA GLU A 70 48.10 -37.64 4.67
C GLU A 70 48.80 -38.67 5.59
N GLU A 71 48.31 -38.90 6.80
CA GLU A 71 48.86 -39.85 7.75
C GLU A 71 48.34 -41.30 7.60
N LYS A 72 47.33 -41.54 6.77
CA LYS A 72 46.70 -42.88 6.56
C LYS A 72 47.13 -43.61 5.30
N GLU A 73 47.99 -43.04 4.47
CA GLU A 73 48.44 -43.69 3.24
C GLU A 73 49.74 -44.53 3.40
N LYS A 74 50.33 -44.61 4.61
CA LYS A 74 51.55 -45.36 4.82
C LYS A 74 51.43 -46.71 5.54
N VAL A 75 50.23 -47.17 5.82
CA VAL A 75 50.02 -48.48 6.47
C VAL A 75 48.98 -49.29 5.74
N SER A 76 49.36 -49.95 4.67
CA SER A 76 48.61 -51.10 4.17
C SER A 76 49.45 -51.95 3.19
N LYS A 77 50.49 -52.55 3.68
CA LYS A 77 51.09 -53.73 3.09
C LYS A 77 51.37 -54.75 4.21
N ILE A 78 50.32 -55.39 4.67
CA ILE A 78 50.43 -56.62 5.46
C ILE A 78 49.34 -57.57 4.94
N ASN A 79 49.84 -58.69 4.38
CA ASN A 79 49.14 -59.97 4.17
C ASN A 79 47.88 -59.94 3.28
N GLY A 80 48.03 -60.18 1.96
CA GLY A 80 47.19 -60.97 1.08
C GLY A 80 45.66 -60.83 1.09
N ILE A 81 45.09 -59.94 1.88
CA ILE A 81 43.65 -59.72 2.00
C ILE A 81 43.26 -58.59 1.07
N ILE A 82 42.57 -58.89 -0.02
CA ILE A 82 41.96 -57.92 -0.93
C ILE A 82 40.77 -57.28 -0.20
N LEU A 83 41.01 -56.11 0.42
CA LEU A 83 39.92 -55.29 1.00
C LEU A 83 39.09 -54.70 -0.15
N PRO A 84 37.77 -54.82 -0.11
CA PRO A 84 36.92 -54.22 -1.14
C PRO A 84 37.11 -52.70 -1.17
N LYS A 85 37.48 -52.14 -2.33
CA LYS A 85 37.57 -50.71 -2.57
C LYS A 85 36.24 -50.05 -2.22
N ASN A 86 36.29 -49.02 -1.38
CA ASN A 86 35.10 -48.21 -1.07
C ASN A 86 34.41 -47.79 -2.40
N LYS A 87 33.11 -48.07 -2.51
CA LYS A 87 32.33 -47.59 -3.65
C LYS A 87 32.57 -46.11 -3.84
N PRO A 88 32.82 -45.63 -5.08
CA PRO A 88 32.96 -44.20 -5.33
C PRO A 88 31.68 -43.51 -4.85
N LEU A 89 31.81 -42.46 -4.07
CA LEU A 89 30.71 -41.60 -3.66
C LEU A 89 30.08 -41.03 -4.95
N ILE A 90 28.98 -41.63 -5.38
CA ILE A 90 28.15 -41.06 -6.44
C ILE A 90 27.52 -39.81 -5.83
N VAL A 91 28.22 -38.67 -5.98
CA VAL A 91 27.62 -37.38 -5.74
C VAL A 91 26.58 -37.23 -6.83
N ARG A 92 25.35 -37.69 -6.55
CA ARG A 92 24.20 -37.30 -7.37
C ARG A 92 24.20 -35.77 -7.32
N LYS A 93 24.57 -35.12 -8.44
CA LYS A 93 24.24 -33.72 -8.63
C LYS A 93 22.75 -33.63 -8.35
N GLN A 94 22.38 -33.15 -7.16
CA GLN A 94 20.98 -32.77 -6.94
C GLN A 94 20.70 -31.80 -8.08
N SER A 95 19.86 -32.26 -9.02
CA SER A 95 19.28 -31.35 -9.97
C SER A 95 18.67 -30.27 -9.09
N THR A 96 19.25 -29.08 -9.10
CA THR A 96 18.64 -27.92 -8.47
C THR A 96 17.29 -27.81 -9.14
N ARG A 97 16.24 -28.31 -8.49
CA ARG A 97 14.87 -28.03 -8.91
C ARG A 97 14.84 -26.51 -9.00
N VAL A 98 14.74 -25.99 -10.21
CA VAL A 98 14.54 -24.57 -10.45
C VAL A 98 13.21 -24.27 -9.78
N THR A 99 13.29 -23.81 -8.53
CA THR A 99 12.11 -23.41 -7.78
C THR A 99 11.53 -22.23 -8.53
N LYS A 100 10.35 -22.43 -9.09
CA LYS A 100 9.61 -21.35 -9.74
C LYS A 100 9.58 -20.15 -8.80
N LYS A 101 10.12 -19.03 -9.22
CA LYS A 101 10.20 -17.81 -8.40
C LYS A 101 8.81 -17.24 -8.12
N SER A 102 7.85 -17.45 -9.01
CA SER A 102 6.47 -17.00 -8.88
C SER A 102 5.54 -17.95 -9.64
N ASN A 103 4.33 -18.15 -9.11
CA ASN A 103 3.25 -18.86 -9.81
C ASN A 103 2.44 -17.93 -10.73
N PHE A 104 2.55 -16.60 -10.57
CA PHE A 104 1.73 -15.60 -11.28
C PHE A 104 2.50 -14.86 -12.37
N TYR A 105 3.82 -14.74 -12.21
CA TYR A 105 4.66 -13.98 -13.12
C TYR A 105 5.73 -14.86 -13.78
N SER A 106 6.10 -14.50 -15.00
CA SER A 106 7.31 -15.06 -15.62
C SER A 106 8.55 -14.68 -14.77
N ASP A 107 9.62 -15.47 -14.86
CA ASP A 107 10.86 -15.20 -14.14
C ASP A 107 11.40 -13.80 -14.47
N ARG A 108 11.25 -13.36 -15.72
CA ARG A 108 11.65 -12.04 -16.18
C ARG A 108 10.81 -10.92 -15.54
N ASP A 109 9.48 -11.09 -15.51
CA ASP A 109 8.58 -10.12 -14.88
C ASP A 109 8.79 -10.07 -13.37
N PHE A 110 9.07 -11.22 -12.76
CA PHE A 110 9.41 -11.29 -11.34
C PHE A 110 10.68 -10.49 -11.01
N GLU A 111 11.73 -10.58 -11.84
CA GLU A 111 12.95 -9.80 -11.64
C GLU A 111 12.70 -8.30 -11.82
N TYR A 112 11.88 -7.88 -12.80
CA TYR A 112 11.48 -6.48 -12.93
C TYR A 112 10.66 -5.99 -11.75
N ALA A 113 9.74 -6.81 -11.24
CA ALA A 113 8.97 -6.48 -10.04
C ALA A 113 9.90 -6.28 -8.83
N LYS A 114 10.83 -7.20 -8.60
CA LYS A 114 11.82 -7.13 -7.52
C LYS A 114 12.67 -5.86 -7.60
N GLN A 115 13.22 -5.56 -8.78
CA GLN A 115 14.02 -4.34 -8.99
C GLN A 115 13.18 -3.07 -8.78
N ALA A 116 11.95 -3.04 -9.31
CA ALA A 116 11.07 -1.89 -9.15
C ALA A 116 10.70 -1.64 -7.68
N ILE A 117 10.45 -2.70 -6.90
CA ILE A 117 10.19 -2.62 -5.45
C ILE A 117 11.44 -2.11 -4.72
N GLN A 118 12.63 -2.58 -5.04
CA GLN A 118 13.88 -2.09 -4.43
C GLN A 118 14.08 -0.59 -4.67
N PHE A 119 13.80 -0.09 -5.89
CA PHE A 119 13.85 1.33 -6.18
C PHE A 119 12.77 2.11 -5.42
N MET A 120 11.56 1.56 -5.31
CA MET A 120 10.46 2.14 -4.55
C MET A 120 10.80 2.29 -3.06
N GLU A 121 11.40 1.27 -2.44
CA GLU A 121 11.84 1.29 -1.03
C GLU A 121 12.90 2.37 -0.78
N LYS A 122 13.76 2.63 -1.76
CA LYS A 122 14.74 3.72 -1.73
C LYS A 122 14.13 5.08 -2.12
N SER A 123 12.81 5.18 -2.27
CA SER A 123 12.10 6.38 -2.75
C SER A 123 12.54 6.87 -4.14
N ASN A 124 13.24 6.05 -4.90
CA ASN A 124 13.64 6.35 -6.28
C ASN A 124 12.50 6.01 -7.26
N TRP A 125 11.47 6.85 -7.25
CA TRP A 125 10.26 6.64 -8.03
C TRP A 125 10.48 6.67 -9.54
N ARG A 126 11.44 7.46 -10.01
CA ARG A 126 11.78 7.53 -11.43
C ARG A 126 12.18 6.16 -11.98
N ASP A 127 13.15 5.53 -11.32
CA ASP A 127 13.66 4.23 -11.77
C ASP A 127 12.68 3.10 -11.47
N ALA A 128 11.95 3.16 -10.35
CA ALA A 128 10.87 2.22 -10.04
C ALA A 128 9.82 2.18 -11.17
N LEU A 129 9.32 3.33 -11.60
CA LEU A 129 8.35 3.45 -12.69
C LEU A 129 8.94 3.03 -14.05
N LYS A 130 10.21 3.37 -14.32
CA LYS A 130 10.89 3.00 -15.55
C LYS A 130 11.09 1.48 -15.66
N VAL A 131 11.54 0.84 -14.58
CA VAL A 131 11.77 -0.61 -14.55
C VAL A 131 10.44 -1.38 -14.61
N SER A 132 9.44 -0.96 -13.85
CA SER A 132 8.13 -1.64 -13.84
C SER A 132 7.43 -1.64 -15.21
N LYS A 133 7.67 -0.62 -16.05
CA LYS A 133 7.16 -0.56 -17.44
C LYS A 133 7.75 -1.63 -18.37
N LYS A 134 8.90 -2.23 -18.02
CA LYS A 134 9.53 -3.27 -18.84
C LYS A 134 8.87 -4.64 -18.65
N ALA A 135 8.11 -4.81 -17.58
CA ALA A 135 7.34 -6.02 -17.34
C ALA A 135 6.18 -6.13 -18.34
N ARG A 136 5.90 -7.36 -18.81
CA ARG A 136 4.72 -7.65 -19.64
C ARG A 136 3.44 -7.58 -18.84
N ALA A 137 3.50 -8.03 -17.58
CA ALA A 137 2.38 -7.98 -16.64
C ALA A 137 2.12 -6.54 -16.18
N LYS A 138 1.08 -5.92 -16.73
CA LYS A 138 0.67 -4.52 -16.41
C LYS A 138 0.41 -4.30 -14.91
N SER A 139 0.00 -5.33 -14.19
CA SER A 139 -0.24 -5.29 -12.75
C SER A 139 0.97 -4.82 -11.94
N ILE A 140 2.20 -5.16 -12.39
CA ILE A 140 3.44 -4.73 -11.74
C ILE A 140 3.58 -3.20 -11.85
N HIS A 141 3.40 -2.66 -13.06
CA HIS A 141 3.49 -1.22 -13.28
C HIS A 141 2.39 -0.46 -12.55
N ASN A 142 1.15 -0.97 -12.62
CA ASN A 142 0.00 -0.36 -11.94
C ASN A 142 0.21 -0.33 -10.42
N PHE A 143 0.78 -1.38 -9.83
CA PHE A 143 1.10 -1.41 -8.41
C PHE A 143 2.12 -0.34 -8.01
N ILE A 144 3.21 -0.22 -8.75
CA ILE A 144 4.25 0.80 -8.49
C ILE A 144 3.68 2.22 -8.68
N GLN A 145 2.89 2.43 -9.73
CA GLN A 145 2.24 3.71 -9.99
C GLN A 145 1.24 4.07 -8.89
N TRP A 146 0.43 3.11 -8.46
CA TRP A 146 -0.50 3.28 -7.34
C TRP A 146 0.20 3.71 -6.06
N LYS A 147 1.28 3.03 -5.70
CA LYS A 147 2.09 3.39 -4.53
C LYS A 147 2.69 4.78 -4.65
N HIS A 148 3.24 5.13 -5.82
CA HIS A 148 3.77 6.46 -6.10
C HIS A 148 2.71 7.55 -5.91
N LEU A 149 1.51 7.37 -6.49
CA LEU A 149 0.43 8.35 -6.39
C LEU A 149 -0.09 8.55 -4.97
N LEU A 150 -0.02 7.53 -4.11
CA LEU A 150 -0.39 7.62 -2.70
C LEU A 150 0.70 8.22 -1.81
N THR A 151 1.94 8.33 -2.30
CA THR A 151 3.06 8.85 -1.50
C THR A 151 2.94 10.37 -1.36
N THR A 152 3.06 10.87 -0.14
CA THR A 152 3.06 12.31 0.13
C THR A 152 4.28 12.98 -0.51
N GLY A 153 4.10 14.16 -1.08
CA GLY A 153 5.19 14.93 -1.71
C GLY A 153 5.67 14.37 -3.06
N ASN A 154 4.94 13.41 -3.66
CA ASN A 154 5.28 12.93 -4.99
C ASN A 154 5.23 14.03 -6.06
N GLN A 155 6.01 13.88 -7.12
CA GLN A 155 6.11 14.83 -8.22
C GLN A 155 5.10 14.56 -9.35
N ALA A 156 4.14 13.66 -9.15
CA ALA A 156 3.11 13.38 -10.15
C ALA A 156 2.24 14.61 -10.38
N ASN A 157 1.94 14.90 -11.63
CA ASN A 157 1.03 15.96 -12.03
C ASN A 157 -0.42 15.42 -12.14
N PHE A 158 -1.38 16.30 -12.37
CA PHE A 158 -2.79 15.94 -12.51
C PHE A 158 -3.02 14.86 -13.58
N TYR A 159 -2.34 14.93 -14.72
CA TYR A 159 -2.51 13.97 -15.81
C TYR A 159 -2.07 12.55 -15.45
N ASN A 160 -1.05 12.41 -14.59
CA ASN A 160 -0.64 11.10 -14.08
C ASN A 160 -1.75 10.47 -13.21
N TYR A 161 -2.36 11.28 -12.34
CA TYR A 161 -3.50 10.84 -11.53
C TYR A 161 -4.71 10.49 -12.41
N LYS A 162 -5.08 11.38 -13.35
CA LYS A 162 -6.19 11.19 -14.28
C LYS A 162 -6.05 9.88 -15.05
N ALA A 163 -4.91 9.66 -15.70
CA ALA A 163 -4.65 8.45 -16.47
C ALA A 163 -4.74 7.18 -15.60
N PHE A 164 -4.26 7.23 -14.36
CA PHE A 164 -4.38 6.10 -13.46
C PHE A 164 -5.84 5.81 -13.08
N ILE A 165 -6.61 6.83 -12.72
CA ILE A 165 -8.01 6.71 -12.31
C ILE A 165 -8.86 6.12 -13.45
N GLU A 166 -8.68 6.61 -14.69
CA GLU A 166 -9.43 6.16 -15.86
C GLU A 166 -9.15 4.71 -16.23
N ASN A 167 -7.92 4.23 -16.03
CA ASN A 167 -7.52 2.86 -16.38
C ASN A 167 -7.63 1.86 -15.22
N ASN A 168 -7.88 2.31 -13.99
CA ASN A 168 -7.83 1.48 -12.78
C ASN A 168 -8.91 1.88 -11.77
N SER A 169 -10.16 1.98 -12.21
CA SER A 169 -11.31 2.44 -11.38
C SER A 169 -11.50 1.64 -10.10
N ASP A 170 -11.20 0.33 -10.16
CA ASP A 170 -11.44 -0.62 -9.06
C ASP A 170 -10.23 -0.81 -8.14
N TYR A 171 -9.18 0.02 -8.35
CA TYR A 171 -7.97 -0.11 -7.54
C TYR A 171 -8.22 0.31 -6.08
N PRO A 172 -7.56 -0.35 -5.11
CA PRO A 172 -7.72 0.00 -3.69
C PRO A 172 -7.46 1.48 -3.42
N ARG A 173 -8.27 2.09 -2.58
CA ARG A 173 -8.15 3.50 -2.20
C ARG A 173 -8.26 4.49 -3.37
N ILE A 174 -8.99 4.16 -4.43
CA ILE A 174 -9.15 5.02 -5.61
C ILE A 174 -9.72 6.40 -5.24
N ASN A 175 -10.64 6.47 -4.28
CA ASN A 175 -11.17 7.75 -3.79
C ASN A 175 -10.08 8.63 -3.15
N ARG A 176 -9.09 8.03 -2.48
CA ARG A 176 -7.94 8.79 -1.99
C ARG A 176 -7.09 9.33 -3.13
N ILE A 177 -6.91 8.55 -4.19
CA ILE A 177 -6.19 9.00 -5.39
C ILE A 177 -6.95 10.14 -6.08
N LYS A 178 -8.28 10.05 -6.20
CA LYS A 178 -9.13 11.14 -6.71
C LYS A 178 -8.98 12.41 -5.88
N TYR A 179 -9.06 12.29 -4.55
CA TYR A 179 -8.83 13.40 -3.62
C TYR A 179 -7.45 14.06 -3.82
N LEU A 180 -6.39 13.27 -3.98
CA LEU A 180 -5.04 13.78 -4.21
C LEU A 180 -4.89 14.40 -5.61
N ALA A 181 -5.59 13.87 -6.61
CA ALA A 181 -5.65 14.44 -7.96
C ALA A 181 -6.21 15.87 -7.95
N GLU A 182 -7.28 16.12 -7.15
CA GLU A 182 -7.87 17.44 -7.05
C GLU A 182 -6.86 18.50 -6.61
N HIS A 183 -5.98 18.17 -5.66
CA HIS A 183 -4.92 19.09 -5.18
C HIS A 183 -3.79 19.33 -6.22
N LYS A 184 -3.81 18.61 -7.35
CA LYS A 184 -2.89 18.83 -8.49
C LYS A 184 -3.54 19.62 -9.63
N ILE A 185 -4.83 19.96 -9.52
CA ILE A 185 -5.52 20.77 -10.51
C ILE A 185 -5.10 22.24 -10.34
N SER A 186 -4.82 22.90 -11.46
CA SER A 186 -4.51 24.32 -11.47
C SER A 186 -5.00 24.97 -12.77
N LEU A 187 -5.68 26.10 -12.64
CA LEU A 187 -6.09 26.92 -13.79
C LEU A 187 -4.90 27.51 -14.59
N LYS A 188 -3.68 27.45 -14.03
CA LYS A 188 -2.48 27.84 -14.76
C LYS A 188 -2.05 26.76 -15.77
N SER A 189 -2.38 25.49 -15.51
CA SER A 189 -1.95 24.35 -16.32
C SER A 189 -3.06 23.64 -17.06
N GLN A 190 -4.32 23.85 -16.65
CA GLN A 190 -5.51 23.29 -17.30
C GLN A 190 -6.51 24.38 -17.64
N SER A 191 -7.20 24.22 -18.79
CA SER A 191 -8.28 25.14 -19.15
C SER A 191 -9.50 24.92 -18.26
N PRO A 192 -10.27 25.98 -17.96
CA PRO A 192 -11.49 25.86 -17.15
C PRO A 192 -12.47 24.81 -17.68
N LYS A 193 -12.66 24.73 -19.00
CA LYS A 193 -13.53 23.72 -19.63
C LYS A 193 -13.08 22.28 -19.33
N LYS A 194 -11.77 21.99 -19.36
CA LYS A 194 -11.23 20.65 -19.03
C LYS A 194 -11.45 20.29 -17.56
N ILE A 195 -11.33 21.28 -16.66
CA ILE A 195 -11.56 21.09 -15.22
C ILE A 195 -13.04 20.78 -14.97
N ILE A 196 -13.95 21.54 -15.56
CA ILE A 196 -15.40 21.32 -15.45
C ILE A 196 -15.77 19.93 -15.98
N ASN A 197 -15.27 19.55 -17.15
CA ASN A 197 -15.52 18.22 -17.72
C ASN A 197 -15.02 17.09 -16.82
N TRP A 198 -13.89 17.28 -16.16
CA TRP A 198 -13.39 16.32 -15.18
C TRP A 198 -14.36 16.17 -14.00
N PHE A 199 -14.86 17.29 -13.45
CA PHE A 199 -15.77 17.28 -12.31
C PHE A 199 -17.20 16.88 -12.66
N ASN A 200 -17.59 16.91 -13.92
CA ASN A 200 -18.87 16.35 -14.38
C ASN A 200 -18.92 14.82 -14.24
N THR A 201 -17.76 14.16 -14.42
CA THR A 201 -17.65 12.69 -14.29
C THR A 201 -17.16 12.26 -12.91
N HIS A 202 -16.48 13.15 -12.19
CA HIS A 202 -15.89 12.89 -10.88
C HIS A 202 -16.24 14.02 -9.93
N GLN A 203 -17.33 13.88 -9.20
CA GLN A 203 -17.72 14.92 -8.24
C GLN A 203 -16.59 15.29 -7.27
N PRO A 204 -16.39 16.59 -6.96
CA PRO A 204 -15.31 17.02 -6.09
C PRO A 204 -15.43 16.41 -4.69
N LEU A 205 -14.35 15.78 -4.23
CA LEU A 205 -14.25 15.14 -2.91
C LEU A 205 -13.68 16.10 -1.85
N SER A 206 -12.90 17.11 -2.27
CA SER A 206 -12.25 18.06 -1.37
C SER A 206 -12.85 19.47 -1.45
N GLY A 207 -12.72 20.24 -0.38
CA GLY A 207 -13.00 21.67 -0.41
C GLY A 207 -12.17 22.40 -1.47
N PHE A 208 -10.90 22.03 -1.64
CA PHE A 208 -10.04 22.57 -2.70
C PHE A 208 -10.59 22.29 -4.10
N GLY A 209 -11.00 21.05 -4.38
CA GLY A 209 -11.61 20.68 -5.67
C GLY A 209 -12.85 21.49 -5.97
N LYS A 210 -13.74 21.67 -4.98
CA LYS A 210 -14.93 22.54 -5.11
C LYS A 210 -14.57 23.99 -5.40
N MET A 211 -13.53 24.53 -4.74
CA MET A 211 -13.04 25.91 -5.00
C MET A 211 -12.53 26.06 -6.44
N VAL A 212 -11.72 25.12 -6.92
CA VAL A 212 -11.19 25.12 -8.30
C VAL A 212 -12.32 24.97 -9.34
N LEU A 213 -13.33 24.15 -9.05
CA LEU A 213 -14.52 24.05 -9.90
C LEU A 213 -15.29 25.39 -9.94
N GLY A 214 -15.55 25.98 -8.78
CA GLY A 214 -16.21 27.29 -8.69
C GLY A 214 -15.45 28.39 -9.45
N GLU A 215 -14.13 28.44 -9.31
CA GLU A 215 -13.27 29.34 -10.07
C GLU A 215 -13.34 29.08 -11.59
N SER A 216 -13.37 27.83 -11.99
CA SER A 216 -13.48 27.44 -13.40
C SER A 216 -14.83 27.87 -13.99
N LEU A 217 -15.93 27.71 -13.24
CA LEU A 217 -17.26 28.18 -13.64
C LEU A 217 -17.31 29.71 -13.83
N ILE A 218 -16.73 30.47 -12.90
CA ILE A 218 -16.61 31.94 -13.03
C ILE A 218 -15.83 32.29 -14.30
N SER A 219 -14.76 31.57 -14.59
CA SER A 219 -13.88 31.85 -15.73
C SER A 219 -14.55 31.59 -17.09
N ILE A 220 -15.55 30.72 -17.17
CA ILE A 220 -16.32 30.48 -18.42
C ILE A 220 -17.58 31.35 -18.52
N GLY A 221 -17.84 32.22 -17.52
CA GLY A 221 -19.00 33.14 -17.52
C GLY A 221 -20.16 32.69 -16.63
N ASP A 222 -20.17 31.46 -16.10
CA ASP A 222 -21.20 30.99 -15.17
C ASP A 222 -20.95 31.51 -13.74
N LYS A 223 -20.98 32.83 -13.60
CA LYS A 223 -20.64 33.54 -12.35
C LYS A 223 -21.54 33.14 -11.19
N SER A 224 -22.84 33.00 -11.44
CA SER A 224 -23.82 32.72 -10.38
C SER A 224 -23.54 31.37 -9.71
N LYS A 225 -23.40 30.29 -10.49
CA LYS A 225 -23.09 28.95 -9.97
C LYS A 225 -21.71 28.92 -9.30
N GLY A 226 -20.72 29.53 -9.94
CA GLY A 226 -19.36 29.55 -9.38
C GLY A 226 -19.28 30.25 -8.03
N ILE A 227 -19.90 31.44 -7.89
CA ILE A 227 -19.94 32.20 -6.63
C ILE A 227 -20.69 31.43 -5.55
N ASN A 228 -21.85 30.86 -5.87
CA ASN A 228 -22.62 30.06 -4.91
C ASN A 228 -21.83 28.85 -4.41
N LEU A 229 -21.14 28.16 -5.30
CA LEU A 229 -20.27 27.02 -4.92
C LEU A 229 -19.15 27.49 -3.98
N ILE A 230 -18.47 28.59 -4.30
CA ILE A 230 -17.38 29.14 -3.49
C ILE A 230 -17.89 29.56 -2.09
N LYS A 231 -19.03 30.25 -2.01
CA LYS A 231 -19.67 30.62 -0.73
C LYS A 231 -19.99 29.39 0.11
N ASN A 232 -20.56 28.36 -0.51
CA ASN A 232 -20.86 27.11 0.17
C ASN A 232 -19.59 26.43 0.73
N VAL A 233 -18.48 26.46 -0.02
CA VAL A 233 -17.20 25.90 0.46
C VAL A 233 -16.67 26.65 1.67
N PHE A 234 -16.76 27.98 1.69
CA PHE A 234 -16.31 28.75 2.86
C PHE A 234 -17.07 28.42 4.15
N VAL A 235 -18.33 28.01 4.02
CA VAL A 235 -19.20 27.71 5.16
C VAL A 235 -19.11 26.21 5.55
N ASN A 236 -19.09 25.31 4.56
CA ASN A 236 -19.41 23.92 4.78
C ASN A 236 -18.27 22.93 4.42
N ALA A 237 -17.14 23.41 3.94
CA ALA A 237 -16.09 22.48 3.48
C ALA A 237 -14.76 22.69 4.22
N ASP A 238 -14.05 21.57 4.41
CA ASP A 238 -12.71 21.58 4.98
C ASP A 238 -11.70 22.10 3.96
N LEU A 239 -11.12 23.25 4.26
CA LEU A 239 -9.98 23.84 3.56
C LEU A 239 -8.76 23.85 4.48
N SER A 240 -7.58 23.62 3.90
CA SER A 240 -6.34 23.84 4.64
C SER A 240 -6.23 25.34 5.03
N ARG A 241 -5.50 25.64 6.10
CA ARG A 241 -5.28 27.04 6.52
C ARG A 241 -4.67 27.88 5.40
N SER A 242 -3.76 27.32 4.62
CA SER A 242 -3.13 27.97 3.48
C SER A 242 -4.13 28.25 2.35
N ASP A 243 -4.96 27.25 1.98
CA ASP A 243 -5.97 27.40 0.94
C ASP A 243 -7.03 28.42 1.36
N LEU A 244 -7.49 28.36 2.61
CA LEU A 244 -8.45 29.30 3.16
C LEU A 244 -7.92 30.76 3.07
N LYS A 245 -6.66 30.98 3.47
CA LYS A 245 -6.02 32.30 3.38
C LYS A 245 -5.92 32.79 1.93
N PHE A 246 -5.49 31.88 1.02
CA PHE A 246 -5.37 32.20 -0.40
C PHE A 246 -6.73 32.57 -1.02
N TYR A 247 -7.74 31.74 -0.82
CA TYR A 247 -9.04 31.95 -1.44
C TYR A 247 -9.81 33.13 -0.82
N ARG A 248 -9.69 33.39 0.49
CA ARG A 248 -10.22 34.60 1.11
C ARG A 248 -9.66 35.87 0.45
N LYS A 249 -8.35 35.91 0.17
CA LYS A 249 -7.76 37.05 -0.53
C LYS A 249 -8.27 37.16 -1.96
N LYS A 250 -8.33 36.03 -2.69
CA LYS A 250 -8.71 35.96 -4.09
C LYS A 250 -10.17 36.34 -4.34
N PHE A 251 -11.06 35.88 -3.47
CA PHE A 251 -12.51 36.07 -3.62
C PHE A 251 -13.09 37.11 -2.66
N LYS A 252 -12.25 38.03 -2.15
CA LYS A 252 -12.68 39.09 -1.21
C LYS A 252 -13.84 39.95 -1.75
N LYS A 253 -13.97 40.08 -3.07
CA LYS A 253 -15.01 40.89 -3.74
C LYS A 253 -16.37 40.19 -3.90
N TYR A 254 -16.49 38.92 -3.61
CA TYR A 254 -17.70 38.10 -3.70
C TYR A 254 -18.22 37.74 -2.31
#